data_15ffa657638c16c2a6665bf49533cbb7
#
_entry.id   15ffa657638c16c2a6665bf49533cbb7
#
_cell.length_a   1.000
_cell.length_b   1.000
_cell.length_c   1.000
_cell.angle_alpha   90.00
_cell.angle_beta   90.00
_cell.angle_gamma   90.00
#
_symmetry.space_group_name_H-M   'P 1'
#
loop_
_entity.id
_entity.type
_entity.pdbx_description
1 polymer ?
#
loop_
_entity_poly.entity_id
_entity_poly.type
_entity_poly.pdbx_seq_one_letter_code
_entity_poly.pdbx_strand_id
1 'polypeptide(L)'
;MGTVYINNVVKQMKTDLRLIQEQQPLIHNITNYVAMNFVANSLLAIGASPIMARAEEEVEEISSKSNALALNLGVPESTTAHSMILAGEAAMKKRIPIVFDVVGVGATRFRMDIASQIILRCHPTVIKGNASEIQALYSHQIGMLGVDSHQETYEVEEQAKKLAKQLSCIIVVTGAIDFITDGERMAYVHEGHSMMSKVTAMGCTATGIVGAFLAVNSDPLEASFHAMKAMGIAGERAASQSRGNGSMMINFLDELCNLMADD
;
A
#
# COMPACT_ATOMS: atom_id res chain seq x y z
N MET A 1 0.29 26.16 -16.45
CA MET A 1 1.21 25.00 -16.36
C MET A 1 0.56 23.76 -15.73
N GLY A 2 -0.57 23.86 -15.02
CA GLY A 2 -1.22 22.73 -14.35
C GLY A 2 -1.85 21.67 -15.26
N THR A 3 -2.51 22.06 -16.32
CA THR A 3 -3.35 21.15 -17.15
C THR A 3 -2.54 20.11 -17.96
N VAL A 4 -1.34 20.47 -18.41
CA VAL A 4 -0.49 19.54 -19.19
C VAL A 4 0.11 18.45 -18.29
N TYR A 5 0.38 18.76 -17.02
CA TYR A 5 0.92 17.80 -16.05
C TYR A 5 -0.13 16.74 -15.64
N ILE A 6 -1.38 17.17 -15.45
CA ILE A 6 -2.49 16.29 -15.08
C ILE A 6 -2.80 15.27 -16.19
N ASN A 7 -2.86 15.70 -17.43
CA ASN A 7 -3.13 14.80 -18.57
C ASN A 7 -2.02 13.76 -18.78
N ASN A 8 -0.78 14.08 -18.48
CA ASN A 8 0.33 13.14 -18.60
C ASN A 8 0.27 12.06 -17.49
N VAL A 9 -0.05 12.43 -16.27
CA VAL A 9 -0.16 11.51 -15.11
C VAL A 9 -1.25 10.47 -15.30
N VAL A 10 -2.47 10.88 -15.70
CA VAL A 10 -3.57 9.93 -15.96
C VAL A 10 -3.20 8.98 -17.09
N LYS A 11 -2.54 9.47 -18.14
CA LYS A 11 -2.07 8.63 -19.25
C LYS A 11 -1.03 7.61 -18.79
N GLN A 12 -0.10 8.01 -17.92
CA GLN A 12 0.92 7.11 -17.36
C GLN A 12 0.29 6.05 -16.46
N MET A 13 -0.63 6.44 -15.57
CA MET A 13 -1.42 5.53 -14.75
C MET A 13 -2.18 4.49 -15.60
N LYS A 14 -2.84 4.93 -16.69
CA LYS A 14 -3.52 4.02 -17.63
C LYS A 14 -2.54 3.09 -18.34
N THR A 15 -1.31 3.54 -18.61
CA THR A 15 -0.25 2.68 -19.16
C THR A 15 0.10 1.56 -18.18
N ASP A 16 0.28 1.88 -16.89
CA ASP A 16 0.55 0.87 -15.88
C ASP A 16 -0.63 -0.10 -15.71
N LEU A 17 -1.87 0.39 -15.70
CA LEU A 17 -3.08 -0.46 -15.67
C LEU A 17 -3.15 -1.41 -16.87
N ARG A 18 -2.81 -0.94 -18.07
CA ARG A 18 -2.73 -1.79 -19.26
C ARG A 18 -1.69 -2.89 -19.10
N LEU A 19 -0.50 -2.54 -18.60
CA LEU A 19 0.54 -3.52 -18.31
C LEU A 19 0.10 -4.56 -17.26
N ILE A 20 -0.64 -4.14 -16.23
CA ILE A 20 -1.22 -5.07 -15.25
C ILE A 20 -2.18 -6.05 -15.93
N GLN A 21 -3.08 -5.56 -16.79
CA GLN A 21 -4.03 -6.40 -17.52
C GLN A 21 -3.35 -7.37 -18.50
N GLU A 22 -2.30 -6.92 -19.19
CA GLU A 22 -1.55 -7.73 -20.15
C GLU A 22 -0.66 -8.78 -19.47
N GLN A 23 0.01 -8.42 -18.38
CA GLN A 23 0.97 -9.27 -17.68
C GLN A 23 0.35 -10.12 -16.58
N GLN A 24 -0.81 -9.73 -16.06
CA GLN A 24 -1.53 -10.41 -14.97
C GLN A 24 -0.61 -10.76 -13.78
N PRO A 25 0.14 -9.80 -13.22
CA PRO A 25 1.17 -10.08 -12.23
C PRO A 25 0.59 -10.81 -11.02
N LEU A 26 1.32 -11.81 -10.53
CA LEU A 26 0.97 -12.55 -9.33
C LEU A 26 1.35 -11.73 -8.09
N ILE A 27 0.36 -11.35 -7.29
CA ILE A 27 0.53 -10.56 -6.08
C ILE A 27 0.29 -11.45 -4.86
N HIS A 28 1.35 -11.75 -4.12
CA HIS A 28 1.25 -12.49 -2.87
C HIS A 28 0.80 -11.54 -1.76
N ASN A 29 -0.34 -11.84 -1.13
CA ASN A 29 -0.91 -11.04 -0.06
C ASN A 29 -0.95 -11.82 1.25
N ILE A 30 -0.19 -11.38 2.26
CA ILE A 30 -0.37 -11.81 3.63
C ILE A 30 -1.13 -10.68 4.34
N THR A 31 -2.45 -10.73 4.24
CA THR A 31 -3.37 -9.73 4.78
C THR A 31 -4.27 -10.34 5.86
N ASN A 32 -5.08 -9.50 6.50
CA ASN A 32 -5.97 -9.90 7.58
C ASN A 32 -7.28 -10.50 7.05
N TYR A 33 -7.94 -11.33 7.88
CA TYR A 33 -9.17 -12.05 7.52
C TYR A 33 -10.33 -11.15 7.10
N VAL A 34 -10.41 -9.95 7.66
CA VAL A 34 -11.48 -9.00 7.36
C VAL A 34 -11.35 -8.45 5.93
N ALA A 35 -10.12 -8.38 5.42
CA ALA A 35 -9.81 -7.76 4.14
C ALA A 35 -9.63 -8.73 2.97
N MET A 36 -9.30 -10.00 3.23
CA MET A 36 -8.87 -10.98 2.21
C MET A 36 -9.74 -11.00 0.96
N ASN A 37 -11.06 -11.15 1.14
CA ASN A 37 -11.98 -11.28 0.01
C ASN A 37 -12.02 -10.00 -0.83
N PHE A 38 -12.09 -8.85 -0.17
CA PHE A 38 -12.18 -7.56 -0.85
C PHE A 38 -10.87 -7.20 -1.57
N VAL A 39 -9.72 -7.46 -0.96
CA VAL A 39 -8.40 -7.28 -1.59
C VAL A 39 -8.26 -8.17 -2.82
N ALA A 40 -8.65 -9.45 -2.72
CA ALA A 40 -8.58 -10.37 -3.85
C ALA A 40 -9.45 -9.90 -5.03
N ASN A 41 -10.71 -9.54 -4.77
CA ASN A 41 -11.60 -9.03 -5.84
C ASN A 41 -11.10 -7.72 -6.44
N SER A 42 -10.53 -6.82 -5.64
CA SER A 42 -9.97 -5.55 -6.15
C SER A 42 -8.75 -5.77 -7.06
N LEU A 43 -7.89 -6.73 -6.74
CA LEU A 43 -6.78 -7.12 -7.61
C LEU A 43 -7.27 -7.74 -8.92
N LEU A 44 -8.26 -8.64 -8.85
CA LEU A 44 -8.90 -9.21 -10.04
C LEU A 44 -9.55 -8.12 -10.91
N ALA A 45 -10.19 -7.13 -10.27
CA ALA A 45 -10.85 -6.02 -10.97
C ALA A 45 -9.88 -5.21 -11.84
N ILE A 46 -8.65 -4.99 -11.40
CA ILE A 46 -7.62 -4.28 -12.19
C ILE A 46 -6.82 -5.22 -13.12
N GLY A 47 -7.09 -6.53 -13.12
CA GLY A 47 -6.44 -7.51 -13.99
C GLY A 47 -5.21 -8.20 -13.38
N ALA A 48 -4.89 -8.00 -12.10
CA ALA A 48 -3.82 -8.72 -11.42
C ALA A 48 -4.30 -10.10 -10.89
N SER A 49 -3.36 -11.00 -10.60
CA SER A 49 -3.61 -12.32 -10.04
C SER A 49 -3.30 -12.34 -8.54
N PRO A 50 -4.29 -12.38 -7.63
CA PRO A 50 -4.06 -12.43 -6.19
C PRO A 50 -3.79 -13.86 -5.70
N ILE A 51 -2.86 -14.01 -4.75
CA ILE A 51 -2.71 -15.23 -3.95
C ILE A 51 -2.63 -14.87 -2.46
N MET A 52 -3.41 -15.59 -1.61
CA MET A 52 -3.57 -15.32 -0.17
C MET A 52 -2.88 -16.41 0.68
N ALA A 53 -1.65 -16.81 0.32
CA ALA A 53 -0.90 -17.82 1.05
C ALA A 53 -0.41 -17.26 2.42
N ARG A 54 -0.61 -18.03 3.49
CA ARG A 54 -0.26 -17.62 4.86
C ARG A 54 0.44 -18.69 5.67
N ALA A 55 0.40 -19.94 5.22
CA ALA A 55 1.04 -21.05 5.93
C ALA A 55 2.56 -20.95 5.82
N GLU A 56 3.26 -21.17 6.96
CA GLU A 56 4.72 -21.07 7.01
C GLU A 56 5.39 -22.05 6.02
N GLU A 57 4.72 -23.16 5.74
CA GLU A 57 5.20 -24.22 4.85
C GLU A 57 5.25 -23.82 3.37
N GLU A 58 4.54 -22.77 2.96
CA GLU A 58 4.43 -22.39 1.54
C GLU A 58 4.85 -20.95 1.23
N VAL A 59 4.86 -20.03 2.24
CA VAL A 59 5.03 -18.58 1.98
C VAL A 59 6.34 -18.24 1.28
N GLU A 60 7.44 -18.92 1.55
CA GLU A 60 8.71 -18.69 0.87
C GLU A 60 8.63 -19.08 -0.62
N GLU A 61 8.03 -20.24 -0.92
CA GLU A 61 7.89 -20.71 -2.29
C GLU A 61 6.97 -19.79 -3.10
N ILE A 62 5.82 -19.41 -2.54
CA ILE A 62 4.86 -18.51 -3.17
C ILE A 62 5.48 -17.12 -3.39
N SER A 63 6.11 -16.53 -2.37
CA SER A 63 6.76 -15.23 -2.52
C SER A 63 7.82 -15.25 -3.62
N SER A 64 8.62 -16.32 -3.69
CA SER A 64 9.71 -16.42 -4.68
C SER A 64 9.22 -16.50 -6.13
N LYS A 65 7.95 -16.85 -6.36
CA LYS A 65 7.30 -16.97 -7.67
C LYS A 65 6.40 -15.76 -8.00
N SER A 66 6.16 -14.88 -7.02
CA SER A 66 5.29 -13.72 -7.17
C SER A 66 6.01 -12.53 -7.82
N ASN A 67 5.25 -11.56 -8.33
CA ASN A 67 5.77 -10.32 -8.90
C ASN A 67 5.83 -9.18 -7.88
N ALA A 68 5.02 -9.25 -6.82
CA ALA A 68 5.10 -8.38 -5.65
C ALA A 68 4.58 -9.10 -4.40
N LEU A 69 5.02 -8.62 -3.22
CA LEU A 69 4.54 -9.08 -1.91
C LEU A 69 3.86 -7.93 -1.18
N ALA A 70 2.62 -8.14 -0.75
CA ALA A 70 1.84 -7.20 0.05
C ALA A 70 1.65 -7.76 1.47
N LEU A 71 2.23 -7.08 2.46
CA LEU A 71 2.14 -7.41 3.88
C LEU A 71 1.24 -6.40 4.60
N ASN A 72 0.29 -6.88 5.39
CA ASN A 72 -0.65 -6.04 6.12
C ASN A 72 -0.74 -6.43 7.59
N LEU A 73 -0.40 -5.50 8.50
CA LEU A 73 -0.34 -5.73 9.95
C LEU A 73 -1.73 -5.70 10.64
N GLY A 74 -2.82 -5.70 9.89
CA GLY A 74 -4.16 -5.83 10.46
C GLY A 74 -4.38 -7.22 11.07
N VAL A 75 -4.96 -7.28 12.27
CA VAL A 75 -5.21 -8.55 13.02
C VAL A 75 -3.96 -9.44 13.10
N PRO A 76 -2.85 -8.97 13.70
CA PRO A 76 -1.62 -9.73 13.76
C PRO A 76 -1.71 -10.91 14.74
N GLU A 77 -1.18 -12.06 14.33
CA GLU A 77 -0.95 -13.25 15.14
C GLU A 77 0.54 -13.60 15.05
N SER A 78 1.10 -14.25 16.06
CA SER A 78 2.54 -14.59 16.09
C SER A 78 2.95 -15.48 14.91
N THR A 79 2.12 -16.44 14.53
CA THR A 79 2.34 -17.31 13.37
C THR A 79 2.32 -16.53 12.07
N THR A 80 1.31 -15.67 11.87
CA THR A 80 1.23 -14.82 10.67
C THR A 80 2.40 -13.83 10.60
N ALA A 81 2.84 -13.28 11.73
CA ALA A 81 4.01 -12.41 11.78
C ALA A 81 5.29 -13.14 11.34
N HIS A 82 5.46 -14.40 11.76
CA HIS A 82 6.57 -15.23 11.31
C HIS A 82 6.48 -15.51 9.80
N SER A 83 5.31 -15.90 9.31
CA SER A 83 5.07 -16.09 7.86
C SER A 83 5.39 -14.83 7.05
N MET A 84 5.02 -13.64 7.52
CA MET A 84 5.37 -12.37 6.88
C MET A 84 6.88 -12.16 6.75
N ILE A 85 7.62 -12.50 7.79
CA ILE A 85 9.08 -12.38 7.79
C ILE A 85 9.70 -13.37 6.80
N LEU A 86 9.30 -14.65 6.83
CA LEU A 86 9.79 -15.65 5.88
C LEU A 86 9.50 -15.27 4.43
N ALA A 87 8.26 -14.85 4.16
CA ALA A 87 7.84 -14.36 2.85
C ALA A 87 8.66 -13.14 2.40
N GLY A 88 8.88 -12.18 3.30
CA GLY A 88 9.63 -10.96 3.03
C GLY A 88 11.11 -11.24 2.73
N GLU A 89 11.75 -12.12 3.50
CA GLU A 89 13.13 -12.54 3.23
C GLU A 89 13.27 -13.28 1.90
N ALA A 90 12.30 -14.11 1.54
CA ALA A 90 12.27 -14.78 0.25
C ALA A 90 12.09 -13.79 -0.91
N ALA A 91 11.16 -12.82 -0.77
CA ALA A 91 10.94 -11.74 -1.72
C ALA A 91 12.20 -10.89 -1.92
N MET A 92 12.85 -10.48 -0.82
CA MET A 92 14.11 -9.71 -0.85
C MET A 92 15.22 -10.47 -1.59
N LYS A 93 15.42 -11.76 -1.33
CA LYS A 93 16.39 -12.61 -2.04
C LYS A 93 16.15 -12.64 -3.56
N LYS A 94 14.89 -12.55 -3.98
CA LYS A 94 14.46 -12.52 -5.38
C LYS A 94 14.34 -11.13 -5.96
N ARG A 95 14.58 -10.07 -5.16
CA ARG A 95 14.40 -8.67 -5.53
C ARG A 95 12.97 -8.32 -5.98
N ILE A 96 12.00 -8.98 -5.36
CA ILE A 96 10.58 -8.74 -5.58
C ILE A 96 10.16 -7.56 -4.69
N PRO A 97 9.45 -6.54 -5.21
CA PRO A 97 9.03 -5.40 -4.41
C PRO A 97 8.08 -5.82 -3.27
N ILE A 98 8.25 -5.19 -2.12
CA ILE A 98 7.46 -5.44 -0.91
C ILE A 98 6.72 -4.18 -0.52
N VAL A 99 5.39 -4.27 -0.36
CA VAL A 99 4.56 -3.23 0.24
C VAL A 99 4.20 -3.65 1.65
N PHE A 100 4.45 -2.80 2.63
CA PHE A 100 4.12 -3.08 4.02
C PHE A 100 3.16 -2.03 4.59
N ASP A 101 1.97 -2.48 4.99
CA ASP A 101 0.92 -1.68 5.62
C ASP A 101 0.99 -1.82 7.14
N VAL A 102 1.39 -0.74 7.81
CA VAL A 102 1.67 -0.72 9.25
C VAL A 102 0.42 -0.52 10.12
N VAL A 103 -0.68 -1.16 9.75
CA VAL A 103 -1.99 -1.01 10.40
C VAL A 103 -1.90 -1.08 11.92
N GLY A 104 -2.24 0.03 12.59
CA GLY A 104 -2.31 0.11 14.05
C GLY A 104 -0.96 -0.03 14.76
N VAL A 105 0.15 0.27 14.11
CA VAL A 105 1.52 0.09 14.66
C VAL A 105 1.74 0.80 15.99
N GLY A 106 1.10 1.94 16.20
CA GLY A 106 1.16 2.70 17.46
C GLY A 106 0.25 2.18 18.58
N ALA A 107 -0.65 1.23 18.29
CA ALA A 107 -1.67 0.81 19.25
C ALA A 107 -1.13 -0.12 20.35
N THR A 108 -0.14 -0.96 20.06
CA THR A 108 0.45 -1.91 21.00
C THR A 108 1.93 -2.14 20.73
N ARG A 109 2.69 -2.48 21.78
CA ARG A 109 4.10 -2.89 21.65
C ARG A 109 4.25 -4.08 20.71
N PHE A 110 3.35 -5.06 20.79
CA PHE A 110 3.37 -6.24 19.92
C PHE A 110 3.37 -5.89 18.42
N ARG A 111 2.52 -4.95 17.99
CA ARG A 111 2.48 -4.48 16.59
C ARG A 111 3.76 -3.75 16.21
N MET A 112 4.28 -2.92 17.09
CA MET A 112 5.54 -2.19 16.87
C MET A 112 6.72 -3.14 16.75
N ASP A 113 6.80 -4.17 17.60
CA ASP A 113 7.86 -5.17 17.58
C ASP A 113 7.84 -5.97 16.25
N ILE A 114 6.66 -6.36 15.77
CA ILE A 114 6.51 -7.02 14.46
C ILE A 114 6.92 -6.09 13.33
N ALA A 115 6.42 -4.85 13.32
CA ALA A 115 6.75 -3.88 12.30
C ALA A 115 8.26 -3.63 12.22
N SER A 116 8.91 -3.47 13.36
CA SER A 116 10.37 -3.28 13.44
C SER A 116 11.13 -4.48 12.87
N GLN A 117 10.69 -5.70 13.16
CA GLN A 117 11.33 -6.91 12.60
C GLN A 117 11.15 -7.00 11.09
N ILE A 118 9.94 -6.71 10.56
CA ILE A 118 9.69 -6.73 9.11
C ILE A 118 10.54 -5.66 8.42
N ILE A 119 10.59 -4.43 8.96
CA ILE A 119 11.40 -3.35 8.37
C ILE A 119 12.87 -3.73 8.35
N LEU A 120 13.40 -4.25 9.45
CA LEU A 120 14.82 -4.59 9.59
C LEU A 120 15.24 -5.76 8.72
N ARG A 121 14.38 -6.79 8.57
CA ARG A 121 14.74 -8.06 7.92
C ARG A 121 14.32 -8.14 6.46
N CYS A 122 13.23 -7.44 6.08
CA CYS A 122 12.64 -7.57 4.76
C CYS A 122 12.86 -6.33 3.87
N HIS A 123 13.29 -5.19 4.43
CA HIS A 123 13.55 -3.94 3.70
C HIS A 123 12.43 -3.59 2.71
N PRO A 124 11.20 -3.26 3.18
CA PRO A 124 10.07 -2.97 2.29
C PRO A 124 10.40 -1.86 1.28
N THR A 125 9.97 -2.03 0.04
CA THR A 125 10.07 -1.01 -1.01
C THR A 125 9.15 0.16 -0.71
N VAL A 126 7.96 -0.13 -0.17
CA VAL A 126 6.94 0.85 0.21
C VAL A 126 6.44 0.52 1.62
N ILE A 127 6.38 1.53 2.48
CA ILE A 127 5.68 1.48 3.78
C ILE A 127 4.49 2.41 3.71
N LYS A 128 3.30 1.88 4.02
CA LYS A 128 2.04 2.61 3.99
C LYS A 128 1.38 2.62 5.36
N GLY A 129 0.81 3.75 5.73
CA GLY A 129 0.01 3.91 6.94
C GLY A 129 -0.73 5.24 6.94
N ASN A 130 -1.66 5.45 7.86
CA ASN A 130 -2.24 6.76 8.08
C ASN A 130 -1.29 7.68 8.86
N ALA A 131 -1.66 8.97 9.01
CA ALA A 131 -0.81 9.97 9.67
C ALA A 131 -0.34 9.53 11.07
N SER A 132 -1.22 8.97 11.90
CA SER A 132 -0.88 8.55 13.26
C SER A 132 0.02 7.31 13.28
N GLU A 133 -0.14 6.39 12.33
CA GLU A 133 0.70 5.20 12.20
C GLU A 133 2.12 5.57 11.75
N ILE A 134 2.26 6.44 10.76
CA ILE A 134 3.57 6.93 10.29
C ILE A 134 4.27 7.73 11.38
N GLN A 135 3.54 8.58 12.13
CA GLN A 135 4.08 9.31 13.26
C GLN A 135 4.58 8.37 14.38
N ALA A 136 3.82 7.33 14.72
CA ALA A 136 4.21 6.35 15.72
C ALA A 136 5.46 5.58 15.29
N LEU A 137 5.53 5.17 14.02
CA LEU A 137 6.68 4.48 13.45
C LEU A 137 7.93 5.38 13.46
N TYR A 138 7.80 6.63 13.05
CA TYR A 138 8.87 7.61 13.04
C TYR A 138 9.43 7.83 14.45
N SER A 139 8.57 8.05 15.44
CA SER A 139 8.96 8.27 16.84
C SER A 139 9.70 7.07 17.41
N HIS A 140 9.28 5.85 17.08
CA HIS A 140 9.94 4.63 17.51
C HIS A 140 11.32 4.47 16.87
N GLN A 141 11.45 4.68 15.57
CA GLN A 141 12.72 4.58 14.84
C GLN A 141 13.75 5.59 15.33
N ILE A 142 13.36 6.82 15.63
CA ILE A 142 14.24 7.84 16.22
C ILE A 142 14.65 7.44 17.63
N GLY A 143 13.74 6.94 18.48
CA GLY A 143 14.06 6.47 19.81
C GLY A 143 15.10 5.36 19.81
N MET A 144 15.08 4.45 18.83
CA MET A 144 16.09 3.39 18.67
C MET A 144 17.49 3.95 18.30
N LEU A 145 17.58 5.10 17.66
CA LEU A 145 18.84 5.74 17.28
C LEU A 145 19.47 6.60 18.40
N GLY A 146 18.82 6.70 19.56
CA GLY A 146 19.32 7.47 20.70
C GLY A 146 19.35 9.00 20.47
N VAL A 147 18.55 9.50 19.53
CA VAL A 147 18.39 10.94 19.30
C VAL A 147 17.35 11.45 20.27
N ASP A 148 17.70 12.39 21.15
CA ASP A 148 16.78 13.06 22.07
C ASP A 148 15.62 13.69 21.24
N SER A 149 14.43 13.17 21.46
CA SER A 149 13.19 13.69 20.86
C SER A 149 12.78 14.96 21.61
N HIS A 150 13.43 16.07 21.34
CA HIS A 150 12.84 17.37 21.67
C HIS A 150 11.61 17.55 20.77
N GLN A 151 10.46 17.66 21.43
CA GLN A 151 9.14 17.88 20.85
C GLN A 151 9.13 19.14 19.98
N GLU A 152 9.44 18.99 18.71
CA GLU A 152 8.92 19.88 17.67
C GLU A 152 7.74 19.18 17.03
N THR A 153 6.62 19.87 16.96
CA THR A 153 5.41 19.41 16.25
C THR A 153 5.71 19.48 14.75
N TYR A 154 6.49 18.51 14.26
CA TYR A 154 6.72 18.36 12.83
C TYR A 154 5.41 17.90 12.16
N GLU A 155 5.05 18.54 11.09
CA GLU A 155 4.00 18.05 10.22
C GLU A 155 4.37 16.62 9.77
N VAL A 156 3.39 15.75 9.68
CA VAL A 156 3.60 14.32 9.34
C VAL A 156 4.36 14.12 8.03
N GLU A 157 4.27 15.08 7.11
CA GLU A 157 5.01 15.08 5.84
C GLU A 157 6.52 15.12 6.06
N GLU A 158 7.01 15.97 6.97
CA GLU A 158 8.45 16.06 7.27
C GLU A 158 8.95 14.80 7.98
N GLN A 159 8.12 14.20 8.83
CA GLN A 159 8.43 12.92 9.46
C GLN A 159 8.50 11.79 8.42
N ALA A 160 7.54 11.76 7.47
CA ALA A 160 7.52 10.80 6.38
C ALA A 160 8.74 10.94 5.46
N LYS A 161 9.16 12.17 5.11
CA LYS A 161 10.38 12.42 4.34
C LYS A 161 11.64 11.91 5.03
N LYS A 162 11.78 12.20 6.33
CA LYS A 162 12.91 11.73 7.13
C LYS A 162 12.93 10.20 7.22
N LEU A 163 11.77 9.59 7.47
CA LEU A 163 11.61 8.15 7.55
C LEU A 163 11.95 7.47 6.22
N ALA A 164 11.48 8.02 5.10
CA ALA A 164 11.78 7.53 3.75
C ALA A 164 13.29 7.52 3.47
N LYS A 165 13.99 8.61 3.79
CA LYS A 165 15.46 8.68 3.65
C LYS A 165 16.18 7.68 4.56
N GLN A 166 15.76 7.58 5.81
CA GLN A 166 16.37 6.69 6.80
C GLN A 166 16.24 5.22 6.41
N LEU A 167 15.06 4.83 5.92
CA LEU A 167 14.74 3.45 5.55
C LEU A 167 15.03 3.13 4.06
N SER A 168 15.38 4.15 3.25
CA SER A 168 15.59 4.03 1.80
C SER A 168 14.39 3.39 1.09
N CYS A 169 13.18 3.83 1.42
CA CYS A 169 11.92 3.31 0.87
C CYS A 169 10.95 4.45 0.56
N ILE A 170 9.86 4.11 -0.12
CA ILE A 170 8.73 5.04 -0.29
C ILE A 170 7.85 5.00 0.96
N ILE A 171 7.43 6.17 1.43
CA ILE A 171 6.41 6.30 2.47
C ILE A 171 5.13 6.81 1.83
N VAL A 172 4.03 6.10 2.05
CA VAL A 172 2.68 6.49 1.65
C VAL A 172 1.88 6.81 2.91
N VAL A 173 1.56 8.08 3.11
CA VAL A 173 0.68 8.55 4.20
C VAL A 173 -0.72 8.69 3.66
N THR A 174 -1.64 7.85 4.13
CA THR A 174 -3.03 7.89 3.70
C THR A 174 -3.87 8.86 4.53
N GLY A 175 -4.77 9.60 3.86
CA GLY A 175 -5.63 10.59 4.50
C GLY A 175 -6.77 11.09 3.62
N ALA A 176 -7.25 12.30 3.88
CA ALA A 176 -8.15 13.01 2.97
C ALA A 176 -7.43 13.44 1.68
N ILE A 177 -6.14 13.71 1.81
CA ILE A 177 -5.17 13.86 0.72
C ILE A 177 -4.05 12.89 1.06
N ASP A 178 -3.71 11.99 0.14
CA ASP A 178 -2.61 11.08 0.36
C ASP A 178 -1.29 11.77 0.01
N PHE A 179 -0.25 11.52 0.83
CA PHE A 179 1.09 12.05 0.62
C PHE A 179 2.07 10.91 0.38
N ILE A 180 2.88 11.01 -0.67
CA ILE A 180 3.80 9.96 -1.11
C ILE A 180 5.19 10.57 -1.28
N THR A 181 6.23 9.95 -0.71
CA THR A 181 7.59 10.48 -0.79
C THR A 181 8.67 9.40 -0.72
N ASP A 182 9.80 9.64 -1.40
CA ASP A 182 11.08 8.92 -1.21
C ASP A 182 12.06 9.70 -0.30
N GLY A 183 11.56 10.82 0.27
CA GLY A 183 12.35 11.74 1.08
C GLY A 183 12.94 12.92 0.30
N GLU A 184 12.96 12.88 -1.03
CA GLU A 184 13.39 13.98 -1.91
C GLU A 184 12.27 14.41 -2.84
N ARG A 185 11.70 13.46 -3.57
CA ARG A 185 10.52 13.66 -4.40
C ARG A 185 9.27 13.46 -3.56
N MET A 186 8.18 14.10 -3.97
CA MET A 186 6.89 13.97 -3.34
C MET A 186 5.75 14.07 -4.34
N ALA A 187 4.63 13.43 -4.01
CA ALA A 187 3.39 13.51 -4.77
C ALA A 187 2.19 13.55 -3.82
N TYR A 188 1.10 14.16 -4.28
CA TYR A 188 -0.17 14.26 -3.55
C TYR A 188 -1.29 13.68 -4.40
N VAL A 189 -2.15 12.88 -3.79
CA VAL A 189 -3.38 12.37 -4.39
C VAL A 189 -4.55 13.06 -3.72
N HIS A 190 -5.30 13.81 -4.50
CA HIS A 190 -6.45 14.59 -4.05
C HIS A 190 -7.79 13.87 -4.33
N GLU A 191 -7.75 12.87 -5.19
CA GLU A 191 -8.90 12.07 -5.55
C GLU A 191 -9.29 11.15 -4.40
N GLY A 192 -10.57 10.89 -4.27
CA GLY A 192 -11.16 10.04 -3.24
C GLY A 192 -12.44 10.64 -2.67
N HIS A 193 -13.14 9.86 -1.86
CA HIS A 193 -14.39 10.30 -1.24
C HIS A 193 -14.48 9.81 0.20
N SER A 194 -15.09 10.61 1.08
CA SER A 194 -15.22 10.29 2.51
C SER A 194 -15.98 8.99 2.80
N MET A 195 -16.81 8.50 1.89
CA MET A 195 -17.46 7.19 2.02
C MET A 195 -16.47 6.02 1.99
N MET A 196 -15.30 6.17 1.36
CA MET A 196 -14.27 5.12 1.34
C MET A 196 -13.83 4.73 2.75
N SER A 197 -13.70 5.71 3.66
CA SER A 197 -13.31 5.45 5.05
C SER A 197 -14.36 4.68 5.86
N LYS A 198 -15.60 4.58 5.36
CA LYS A 198 -16.70 3.83 5.99
C LYS A 198 -16.86 2.42 5.44
N VAL A 199 -16.04 2.02 4.47
CA VAL A 199 -15.99 0.66 3.94
C VAL A 199 -14.73 -0.01 4.47
N THR A 200 -14.93 -1.11 5.22
CA THR A 200 -13.77 -1.85 5.76
C THR A 200 -12.89 -2.39 4.63
N ALA A 201 -11.62 -2.59 4.91
CA ALA A 201 -10.61 -3.10 3.98
C ALA A 201 -10.14 -2.14 2.87
N MET A 202 -10.69 -0.93 2.72
CA MET A 202 -10.21 0.04 1.71
C MET A 202 -8.71 0.32 1.82
N GLY A 203 -8.20 0.58 3.03
CA GLY A 203 -6.77 0.76 3.27
C GLY A 203 -5.95 -0.48 2.92
N CYS A 204 -6.44 -1.67 3.32
CA CYS A 204 -5.77 -2.93 3.01
C CYS A 204 -5.75 -3.22 1.49
N THR A 205 -6.81 -2.83 0.79
CA THR A 205 -6.90 -2.93 -0.67
C THR A 205 -5.85 -2.07 -1.36
N ALA A 206 -5.62 -0.85 -0.88
CA ALA A 206 -4.55 0.01 -1.39
C ALA A 206 -3.19 -0.69 -1.36
N THR A 207 -2.90 -1.47 -0.32
CA THR A 207 -1.64 -2.21 -0.20
C THR A 207 -1.46 -3.23 -1.33
N GLY A 208 -2.51 -3.99 -1.64
CA GLY A 208 -2.50 -4.94 -2.76
C GLY A 208 -2.36 -4.24 -4.11
N ILE A 209 -3.13 -3.16 -4.33
CA ILE A 209 -3.10 -2.39 -5.58
C ILE A 209 -1.72 -1.75 -5.79
N VAL A 210 -1.11 -1.13 -4.76
CA VAL A 210 0.28 -0.63 -4.84
C VAL A 210 1.23 -1.75 -5.24
N GLY A 211 1.07 -2.96 -4.69
CA GLY A 211 1.85 -4.14 -5.10
C GLY A 211 1.69 -4.47 -6.59
N ALA A 212 0.48 -4.39 -7.14
CA ALA A 212 0.24 -4.66 -8.56
C ALA A 212 0.92 -3.62 -9.47
N PHE A 213 0.89 -2.33 -9.10
CA PHE A 213 1.58 -1.28 -9.85
C PHE A 213 3.11 -1.40 -9.76
N LEU A 214 3.65 -1.75 -8.58
CA LEU A 214 5.09 -2.01 -8.41
C LEU A 214 5.59 -3.20 -9.24
N ALA A 215 4.72 -4.15 -9.54
CA ALA A 215 5.08 -5.31 -10.36
C ALA A 215 5.34 -4.93 -11.84
N VAL A 216 4.81 -3.80 -12.31
CA VAL A 216 4.89 -3.38 -13.71
C VAL A 216 5.61 -2.04 -13.93
N ASN A 217 5.78 -1.22 -12.89
CA ASN A 217 6.45 0.07 -12.95
C ASN A 217 7.72 0.04 -12.08
N SER A 218 8.86 0.34 -12.68
CA SER A 218 10.16 0.28 -12.03
C SER A 218 10.49 1.47 -11.13
N ASP A 219 9.73 2.58 -11.20
CA ASP A 219 9.85 3.69 -10.25
C ASP A 219 8.82 3.51 -9.10
N PRO A 220 9.27 3.16 -7.88
CA PRO A 220 8.34 2.86 -6.79
C PRO A 220 7.50 4.06 -6.33
N LEU A 221 8.01 5.30 -6.51
CA LEU A 221 7.24 6.49 -6.18
C LEU A 221 6.10 6.70 -7.17
N GLU A 222 6.39 6.60 -8.48
CA GLU A 222 5.37 6.71 -9.53
C GLU A 222 4.35 5.57 -9.41
N ALA A 223 4.80 4.33 -9.22
CA ALA A 223 3.93 3.17 -9.00
C ALA A 223 2.94 3.41 -7.85
N SER A 224 3.45 3.86 -6.70
CA SER A 224 2.62 4.16 -5.53
C SER A 224 1.63 5.29 -5.80
N PHE A 225 2.08 6.35 -6.48
CA PHE A 225 1.25 7.49 -6.84
C PHE A 225 0.12 7.08 -7.82
N HIS A 226 0.45 6.32 -8.87
CA HIS A 226 -0.55 5.84 -9.84
C HIS A 226 -1.57 4.90 -9.18
N ALA A 227 -1.12 4.01 -8.29
CA ALA A 227 -1.99 3.11 -7.54
C ALA A 227 -3.00 3.87 -6.65
N MET A 228 -2.51 4.83 -5.85
CA MET A 228 -3.37 5.62 -4.98
C MET A 228 -4.34 6.50 -5.78
N LYS A 229 -3.86 7.08 -6.90
CA LYS A 229 -4.71 7.86 -7.81
C LYS A 229 -5.81 7.02 -8.47
N ALA A 230 -5.48 5.81 -8.93
CA ALA A 230 -6.45 4.87 -9.49
C ALA A 230 -7.55 4.54 -8.47
N MET A 231 -7.16 4.26 -7.21
CA MET A 231 -8.10 4.05 -6.12
C MET A 231 -8.97 5.28 -5.82
N GLY A 232 -8.36 6.46 -5.80
CA GLY A 232 -9.09 7.70 -5.57
C GLY A 232 -10.16 7.95 -6.64
N ILE A 233 -9.80 7.84 -7.93
CA ILE A 233 -10.73 7.99 -9.05
C ILE A 233 -11.87 6.97 -8.97
N ALA A 234 -11.56 5.67 -8.75
CA ALA A 234 -12.58 4.65 -8.58
C ALA A 234 -13.49 4.94 -7.37
N GLY A 235 -12.91 5.45 -6.27
CA GLY A 235 -13.64 5.84 -5.06
C GLY A 235 -14.62 7.00 -5.29
N GLU A 236 -14.22 8.05 -6.01
CA GLU A 236 -15.10 9.17 -6.37
C GLU A 236 -16.27 8.72 -7.26
N ARG A 237 -15.97 7.93 -8.31
CA ARG A 237 -16.99 7.41 -9.22
C ARG A 237 -17.97 6.50 -8.50
N ALA A 238 -17.46 5.59 -7.67
CA ALA A 238 -18.29 4.70 -6.86
C ALA A 238 -19.19 5.47 -5.91
N ALA A 239 -18.67 6.50 -5.23
CA ALA A 239 -19.44 7.30 -4.29
C ALA A 239 -20.61 8.03 -4.96
N SER A 240 -20.41 8.55 -6.19
CA SER A 240 -21.47 9.25 -6.95
C SER A 240 -22.67 8.37 -7.26
N GLN A 241 -22.50 7.04 -7.29
CA GLN A 241 -23.52 6.04 -7.60
C GLN A 241 -24.04 5.32 -6.34
N SER A 242 -23.45 5.61 -5.17
CA SER A 242 -23.71 4.86 -3.94
C SER A 242 -24.75 5.49 -3.05
N ARG A 243 -25.63 4.65 -2.47
CA ARG A 243 -26.62 5.08 -1.46
C ARG A 243 -26.16 4.83 -0.02
N GLY A 244 -25.06 4.12 0.17
CA GLY A 244 -24.51 3.73 1.47
C GLY A 244 -23.31 2.80 1.33
N ASN A 245 -22.76 2.33 2.46
CA ASN A 245 -21.52 1.53 2.52
C ASN A 245 -21.58 0.25 1.68
N GLY A 246 -22.74 -0.43 1.65
CA GLY A 246 -22.91 -1.68 0.90
C GLY A 246 -22.80 -1.45 -0.61
N SER A 247 -23.53 -0.46 -1.16
CA SER A 247 -23.41 -0.10 -2.57
C SER A 247 -22.04 0.50 -2.89
N MET A 248 -21.45 1.28 -1.97
CA MET A 248 -20.08 1.80 -2.14
C MET A 248 -19.06 0.69 -2.34
N MET A 249 -19.15 -0.39 -1.58
CA MET A 249 -18.23 -1.53 -1.70
C MET A 249 -18.36 -2.21 -3.07
N ILE A 250 -19.59 -2.41 -3.56
CA ILE A 250 -19.84 -3.05 -4.85
C ILE A 250 -19.43 -2.12 -5.99
N ASN A 251 -19.91 -0.87 -5.98
CA ASN A 251 -19.60 0.10 -7.02
C ASN A 251 -18.08 0.38 -7.11
N PHE A 252 -17.35 0.32 -6.01
CA PHE A 252 -15.89 0.49 -6.02
C PHE A 252 -15.18 -0.62 -6.82
N LEU A 253 -15.61 -1.87 -6.69
CA LEU A 253 -15.07 -2.97 -7.48
C LEU A 253 -15.41 -2.80 -8.96
N ASP A 254 -16.63 -2.38 -9.27
CA ASP A 254 -17.06 -2.12 -10.65
C ASP A 254 -16.26 -0.97 -11.27
N GLU A 255 -16.03 0.12 -10.52
CA GLU A 255 -15.26 1.26 -11.02
C GLU A 255 -13.76 0.97 -11.15
N LEU A 256 -13.19 0.06 -10.34
CA LEU A 256 -11.84 -0.45 -10.58
C LEU A 256 -11.72 -1.18 -11.92
N CYS A 257 -12.73 -2.03 -12.28
CA CYS A 257 -12.78 -2.68 -13.59
C CYS A 257 -12.90 -1.66 -14.73
N ASN A 258 -13.63 -0.57 -14.49
CA ASN A 258 -13.97 0.41 -15.52
C ASN A 258 -12.92 1.53 -15.67
N LEU A 259 -11.83 1.52 -14.92
CA LEU A 259 -10.80 2.57 -14.99
C LEU A 259 -10.21 2.78 -16.41
N MET A 260 -10.26 1.75 -17.26
CA MET A 260 -9.77 1.78 -18.63
C MET A 260 -10.85 2.07 -19.68
N ALA A 261 -12.12 2.10 -19.26
CA ALA A 261 -13.25 2.17 -20.21
C ALA A 261 -13.48 3.57 -20.83
N ASP A 262 -12.81 4.60 -20.32
CA ASP A 262 -13.01 6.00 -20.73
C ASP A 262 -11.93 6.47 -21.75
N ASP A 263 -11.57 5.67 -22.73
CA ASP A 263 -10.74 6.05 -23.88
C ASP A 263 -11.54 6.40 -25.11
#